data_1b4a07b930e625f03ad9c3ca74d521f9
#
_entry.id   1b4a07b930e625f03ad9c3ca74d521f9
#
_cell.length_a   1.000
_cell.length_b   1.000
_cell.length_c   1.000
_cell.angle_alpha   90.00
_cell.angle_beta   90.00
_cell.angle_gamma   90.00
#
_symmetry.space_group_name_H-M   'P 1'
#
loop_
_entity.id
_entity.type
_entity.pdbx_description
1 polymer ?
#
loop_
_entity_poly.entity_id
_entity_poly.type
_entity_poly.pdbx_seq_one_letter_code
_entity_poly.pdbx_strand_id
1 'polypeptide(L)'
;MRTRTRGWSEVAALLVALGLSAPAVAQNEQFIPMPSYRQGPYAAGGTSIYGGFIDYLNLLNMRDGGLNGVKLTYEECETEYKPDRGVECYERLKGKGPTGASVFNFLSTGITYAVIGKATQDKIPLLTMAYGRTDASDGRVFPYVFPMLTNYWSLNTDIVRFIGQREGGMDKLKGKKIVHLYLGVAYGKEPNPIFLKQAEKYGFEAKLVEVPAPGTEQQAQWLEIRQYKPDWVILTGFGVMTPAALKGAARVGYPMDHIVGNFWSGSEEDTEPVGEAAKGYISASLNPPGKDIKVIQEIERVVYGAGKGNMVNKARIGSVFYNRGVLTGIMTVEGIRVAQGKFGKKPLTGEQVRWGLEHIKIDDARLAQLGAAGFIQPMTVTCADHEAGGAVKFQQWDGTKWKLITDWIQADKALVRPMVEESATKYAKENNITPRDCSKEG
;
A
#
# COMPACT_ATOMS: atom_id res chain seq x y z
N MET A 1 69.68 -51.77 53.87
CA MET A 1 68.37 -51.47 54.45
C MET A 1 67.39 -51.18 53.35
N ARG A 2 66.36 -51.97 53.29
CA ARG A 2 65.34 -51.95 52.18
C ARG A 2 64.31 -50.87 52.47
N THR A 3 64.02 -50.01 51.50
CA THR A 3 62.81 -49.17 51.49
C THR A 3 62.03 -49.41 50.21
N ARG A 4 60.82 -49.90 50.41
CA ARG A 4 59.81 -50.17 49.39
C ARG A 4 59.19 -48.86 48.95
N THR A 5 59.14 -48.60 47.62
CA THR A 5 58.27 -47.56 46.99
C THR A 5 56.96 -48.21 46.49
N ARG A 6 55.89 -47.73 47.04
CA ARG A 6 54.51 -48.06 46.55
C ARG A 6 54.19 -47.22 45.30
N GLY A 7 53.84 -47.90 44.21
CA GLY A 7 53.30 -47.25 43.06
C GLY A 7 51.82 -46.88 43.25
N TRP A 8 51.49 -45.70 42.80
CA TRP A 8 50.10 -45.22 42.64
C TRP A 8 49.75 -45.31 41.18
N SER A 9 48.77 -46.15 40.87
CA SER A 9 48.12 -46.23 39.56
C SER A 9 47.09 -45.11 39.42
N GLU A 10 47.33 -44.17 38.50
CA GLU A 10 46.37 -43.16 38.12
C GLU A 10 45.34 -43.80 37.16
N VAL A 11 44.08 -43.86 37.59
CA VAL A 11 42.93 -44.18 36.76
C VAL A 11 42.44 -42.90 36.11
N ALA A 12 42.78 -42.69 34.87
CA ALA A 12 42.24 -41.61 34.06
C ALA A 12 40.77 -41.90 33.69
N ALA A 13 39.83 -41.22 34.35
CA ALA A 13 38.42 -41.26 34.00
C ALA A 13 38.14 -40.38 32.76
N LEU A 14 37.93 -40.98 31.61
CA LEU A 14 37.46 -40.30 30.39
C LEU A 14 35.96 -39.92 30.57
N LEU A 15 35.69 -38.65 30.89
CA LEU A 15 34.35 -38.07 30.81
C LEU A 15 34.01 -37.78 29.34
N VAL A 16 33.26 -38.71 28.69
CA VAL A 16 32.64 -38.44 27.41
C VAL A 16 31.45 -37.51 27.65
N ALA A 17 31.64 -36.22 27.37
CA ALA A 17 30.56 -35.25 27.32
C ALA A 17 29.70 -35.53 26.07
N LEU A 18 28.63 -36.27 26.23
CA LEU A 18 27.55 -36.33 25.25
C LEU A 18 26.87 -34.95 25.21
N GLY A 19 27.30 -34.13 24.27
CA GLY A 19 26.62 -32.89 23.93
C GLY A 19 25.24 -33.25 23.36
N LEU A 20 24.21 -33.16 24.19
CA LEU A 20 22.82 -33.11 23.74
C LEU A 20 22.66 -31.82 22.95
N SER A 21 22.88 -31.89 21.63
CA SER A 21 22.39 -30.88 20.71
C SER A 21 20.85 -30.95 20.75
N ALA A 22 20.26 -30.09 21.59
CA ALA A 22 18.83 -29.85 21.51
C ALA A 22 18.50 -29.49 20.04
N PRO A 23 17.52 -30.16 19.39
CA PRO A 23 17.12 -29.75 18.08
C PRO A 23 16.72 -28.26 18.19
N ALA A 24 17.36 -27.41 17.37
CA ALA A 24 16.90 -26.04 17.21
C ALA A 24 15.45 -26.15 16.75
N VAL A 25 14.51 -25.86 17.63
CA VAL A 25 13.10 -25.78 17.27
C VAL A 25 13.07 -24.70 16.21
N ALA A 26 12.85 -25.10 14.95
CA ALA A 26 12.68 -24.15 13.85
C ALA A 26 11.64 -23.16 14.31
N GLN A 27 12.02 -21.88 14.45
CA GLN A 27 11.11 -20.86 14.92
C GLN A 27 9.89 -20.85 13.98
N ASN A 28 8.72 -21.14 14.53
CA ASN A 28 7.46 -21.14 13.77
C ASN A 28 7.00 -19.70 13.54
N GLU A 29 7.79 -18.97 12.75
CA GLU A 29 7.64 -17.53 12.53
C GLU A 29 7.57 -17.21 11.04
N GLN A 30 6.61 -16.37 10.65
CA GLN A 30 6.49 -15.79 9.32
C GLN A 30 7.06 -14.38 9.35
N PHE A 31 8.13 -14.14 8.63
CA PHE A 31 8.77 -12.84 8.57
C PHE A 31 8.12 -11.95 7.49
N ILE A 32 7.72 -10.74 7.88
CA ILE A 32 7.12 -9.70 7.04
C ILE A 32 8.01 -8.46 7.12
N PRO A 33 8.79 -8.13 6.08
CA PRO A 33 9.65 -6.94 6.09
C PRO A 33 8.83 -5.65 6.11
N MET A 34 9.31 -4.64 6.84
CA MET A 34 8.70 -3.32 6.98
C MET A 34 9.64 -2.21 6.49
N PRO A 35 9.79 -2.03 5.16
CA PRO A 35 10.59 -0.93 4.61
C PRO A 35 9.83 0.39 4.77
N SER A 36 9.85 0.94 5.97
CA SER A 36 9.08 2.12 6.37
C SER A 36 9.73 3.44 5.95
N TYR A 37 8.97 4.54 6.04
CA TYR A 37 9.48 5.90 5.96
C TYR A 37 8.80 6.74 7.06
N ARG A 38 9.52 6.87 8.18
CA ARG A 38 9.09 7.64 9.35
C ARG A 38 9.84 8.96 9.50
N GLN A 39 10.71 9.25 8.54
CA GLN A 39 11.52 10.47 8.46
C GLN A 39 11.33 11.17 7.12
N GLY A 40 11.61 12.49 7.08
CA GLY A 40 11.54 13.30 5.87
C GLY A 40 10.14 13.79 5.49
N PRO A 41 9.99 14.29 4.26
CA PRO A 41 8.78 15.03 3.82
C PRO A 41 7.50 14.20 3.78
N TYR A 42 7.61 12.87 3.78
CA TYR A 42 6.50 11.94 3.65
C TYR A 42 6.19 11.18 4.95
N ALA A 43 6.92 11.52 6.03
CA ALA A 43 6.89 10.81 7.31
C ALA A 43 5.51 10.79 7.99
N ALA A 44 4.73 11.86 7.87
CA ALA A 44 3.41 11.94 8.50
C ALA A 44 2.50 10.80 8.03
N GLY A 45 2.35 10.63 6.71
CA GLY A 45 1.60 9.52 6.12
C GLY A 45 2.24 8.16 6.41
N GLY A 46 3.56 8.03 6.23
CA GLY A 46 4.28 6.79 6.47
C GLY A 46 4.14 6.30 7.91
N THR A 47 4.23 7.19 8.89
CA THR A 47 4.08 6.83 10.30
C THR A 47 2.71 6.24 10.60
N SER A 48 1.63 6.87 10.11
CA SER A 48 0.27 6.37 10.31
C SER A 48 0.03 5.04 9.61
N ILE A 49 0.47 4.89 8.35
CA ILE A 49 0.23 3.67 7.57
C ILE A 49 1.02 2.49 8.17
N TYR A 50 2.32 2.62 8.41
CA TYR A 50 3.11 1.54 9.01
C TYR A 50 2.70 1.27 10.46
N GLY A 51 2.25 2.30 11.20
CA GLY A 51 1.66 2.13 12.52
C GLY A 51 0.45 1.21 12.51
N GLY A 52 -0.51 1.46 11.63
CA GLY A 52 -1.69 0.61 11.48
C GLY A 52 -1.35 -0.80 11.00
N PHE A 53 -0.39 -0.95 10.09
CA PHE A 53 0.05 -2.26 9.61
C PHE A 53 0.67 -3.10 10.75
N ILE A 54 1.60 -2.53 11.50
CA ILE A 54 2.26 -3.21 12.61
C ILE A 54 1.25 -3.54 13.72
N ASP A 55 0.34 -2.62 14.04
CA ASP A 55 -0.69 -2.84 15.05
C ASP A 55 -1.64 -3.99 14.67
N TYR A 56 -1.93 -4.17 13.38
CA TYR A 56 -2.70 -5.33 12.92
C TYR A 56 -1.93 -6.65 13.11
N LEU A 57 -0.64 -6.70 12.81
CA LEU A 57 0.18 -7.90 13.08
C LEU A 57 0.25 -8.20 14.58
N ASN A 58 0.42 -7.17 15.40
CA ASN A 58 0.41 -7.29 16.86
C ASN A 58 -0.95 -7.78 17.37
N LEU A 59 -2.07 -7.32 16.81
CA LEU A 59 -3.40 -7.81 17.14
C LEU A 59 -3.49 -9.31 16.93
N LEU A 60 -3.09 -9.82 15.75
CA LEU A 60 -3.16 -11.24 15.45
C LEU A 60 -2.25 -12.08 16.37
N ASN A 61 -1.04 -11.59 16.64
CA ASN A 61 -0.14 -12.27 17.57
C ASN A 61 -0.70 -12.34 18.99
N MET A 62 -1.30 -11.26 19.48
CA MET A 62 -1.79 -11.17 20.86
C MET A 62 -3.15 -11.83 21.05
N ARG A 63 -4.05 -11.72 20.08
CA ARG A 63 -5.41 -12.26 20.14
C ARG A 63 -5.44 -13.74 19.76
N ASP A 64 -4.75 -14.11 18.68
CA ASP A 64 -4.88 -15.41 18.01
C ASP A 64 -3.62 -16.29 18.14
N GLY A 65 -2.55 -15.82 18.77
CA GLY A 65 -1.26 -16.52 18.83
C GLY A 65 -0.52 -16.55 17.48
N GLY A 66 -0.80 -15.59 16.59
CA GLY A 66 -0.30 -15.51 15.21
C GLY A 66 -1.31 -15.99 14.19
N LEU A 67 -0.83 -16.34 12.99
CA LEU A 67 -1.66 -16.83 11.91
C LEU A 67 -1.63 -18.37 11.86
N ASN A 68 -2.71 -19.01 12.28
CA ASN A 68 -2.81 -20.48 12.39
C ASN A 68 -1.67 -21.11 13.25
N GLY A 69 -1.27 -20.43 14.33
CA GLY A 69 -0.19 -20.86 15.21
C GLY A 69 1.21 -20.50 14.72
N VAL A 70 1.35 -19.77 13.61
CA VAL A 70 2.61 -19.20 13.13
C VAL A 70 2.69 -17.73 13.57
N LYS A 71 3.69 -17.39 14.38
CA LYS A 71 3.90 -16.04 14.86
C LYS A 71 4.29 -15.11 13.70
N LEU A 72 3.70 -13.94 13.63
CA LEU A 72 4.06 -12.91 12.65
C LEU A 72 5.17 -12.03 13.21
N THR A 73 6.32 -12.01 12.53
CA THR A 73 7.47 -11.19 12.92
C THR A 73 7.80 -10.16 11.86
N TYR A 74 8.39 -9.06 12.27
CA TYR A 74 8.77 -7.98 11.34
C TYR A 74 10.04 -7.28 11.81
N GLU A 75 10.69 -6.59 10.88
CA GLU A 75 11.78 -5.65 11.16
C GLU A 75 11.59 -4.41 10.27
N GLU A 76 11.63 -3.23 10.90
CA GLU A 76 11.58 -1.97 10.18
C GLU A 76 12.94 -1.61 9.58
N CYS A 77 12.90 -1.06 8.36
CA CYS A 77 14.04 -0.48 7.67
C CYS A 77 13.65 0.87 7.10
N GLU A 78 14.27 1.95 7.57
CA GLU A 78 13.96 3.32 7.18
C GLU A 78 14.44 3.63 5.76
N THR A 79 13.50 3.93 4.85
CA THR A 79 13.79 4.24 3.45
C THR A 79 13.83 5.75 3.18
N GLU A 80 13.31 6.58 4.06
CA GLU A 80 13.06 8.02 3.80
C GLU A 80 12.31 8.29 2.48
N TYR A 81 11.57 7.28 1.98
CA TYR A 81 10.90 7.31 0.69
C TYR A 81 11.87 7.42 -0.52
N LYS A 82 13.15 7.07 -0.37
CA LYS A 82 14.20 7.16 -1.38
C LYS A 82 14.44 5.81 -2.06
N PRO A 83 14.51 5.74 -3.42
CA PRO A 83 14.71 4.49 -4.14
C PRO A 83 15.99 3.73 -3.76
N ASP A 84 17.11 4.42 -3.61
CA ASP A 84 18.40 3.83 -3.21
C ASP A 84 18.32 3.15 -1.82
N ARG A 85 17.75 3.82 -0.82
CA ARG A 85 17.51 3.24 0.49
C ARG A 85 16.48 2.12 0.46
N GLY A 86 15.47 2.23 -0.40
CA GLY A 86 14.50 1.16 -0.62
C GLY A 86 15.15 -0.12 -1.13
N VAL A 87 16.08 0.00 -2.10
CA VAL A 87 16.90 -1.13 -2.59
C VAL A 87 17.79 -1.70 -1.49
N GLU A 88 18.45 -0.87 -0.69
CA GLU A 88 19.25 -1.31 0.46
C GLU A 88 18.38 -2.08 1.48
N CYS A 89 17.20 -1.56 1.85
CA CYS A 89 16.27 -2.23 2.74
C CYS A 89 15.78 -3.57 2.18
N TYR A 90 15.53 -3.65 0.87
CA TYR A 90 15.19 -4.89 0.20
C TYR A 90 16.28 -5.94 0.38
N GLU A 91 17.52 -5.62 0.02
CA GLU A 91 18.65 -6.55 0.12
C GLU A 91 18.91 -7.00 1.56
N ARG A 92 18.78 -6.08 2.52
CA ARG A 92 18.97 -6.38 3.94
C ARG A 92 17.91 -7.31 4.52
N LEU A 93 16.66 -7.19 4.07
CA LEU A 93 15.53 -7.89 4.68
C LEU A 93 15.09 -9.14 3.92
N LYS A 94 15.41 -9.28 2.63
CA LYS A 94 14.88 -10.36 1.77
C LYS A 94 15.19 -11.77 2.27
N GLY A 95 16.34 -11.99 2.91
CA GLY A 95 16.76 -13.29 3.42
C GLY A 95 16.43 -13.54 4.90
N LYS A 96 15.76 -12.61 5.60
CA LYS A 96 15.46 -12.74 7.01
C LYS A 96 14.26 -13.65 7.28
N GLY A 97 14.25 -14.24 8.48
CA GLY A 97 13.25 -15.23 8.90
C GLY A 97 13.57 -16.65 8.41
N PRO A 98 12.83 -17.65 8.88
CA PRO A 98 13.11 -19.06 8.59
C PRO A 98 13.01 -19.44 7.12
N THR A 99 12.20 -18.72 6.35
CA THR A 99 11.89 -19.00 4.93
C THR A 99 12.20 -17.80 4.02
N GLY A 100 12.92 -16.79 4.51
CA GLY A 100 13.09 -15.50 3.85
C GLY A 100 11.87 -14.59 4.02
N ALA A 101 11.92 -13.41 3.40
CA ALA A 101 10.81 -12.48 3.39
C ALA A 101 9.59 -13.06 2.65
N SER A 102 8.41 -12.90 3.23
CA SER A 102 7.16 -13.40 2.64
C SER A 102 6.63 -12.51 1.52
N VAL A 103 6.60 -11.21 1.76
CA VAL A 103 6.06 -10.19 0.85
C VAL A 103 6.54 -8.81 1.29
N PHE A 104 6.94 -7.97 0.35
CA PHE A 104 7.29 -6.57 0.62
C PHE A 104 6.14 -5.63 0.30
N ASN A 105 6.01 -4.57 1.10
CA ASN A 105 5.17 -3.42 0.80
C ASN A 105 5.94 -2.14 1.09
N PHE A 106 6.43 -1.47 0.04
CA PHE A 106 7.25 -0.25 0.18
C PHE A 106 6.41 1.03 0.32
N LEU A 107 5.12 0.99 -0.03
CA LEU A 107 4.25 2.17 -0.07
C LEU A 107 4.90 3.35 -0.83
N SER A 108 5.70 3.02 -1.85
CA SER A 108 6.42 3.97 -2.69
C SER A 108 6.54 3.45 -4.12
N THR A 109 5.97 4.18 -5.07
CA THR A 109 6.04 3.85 -6.50
C THR A 109 7.49 3.84 -7.02
N GLY A 110 8.30 4.84 -6.63
CA GLY A 110 9.69 4.92 -7.06
C GLY A 110 10.56 3.77 -6.56
N ILE A 111 10.39 3.37 -5.29
CA ILE A 111 11.08 2.20 -4.73
C ILE A 111 10.62 0.92 -5.43
N THR A 112 9.31 0.77 -5.63
CA THR A 112 8.76 -0.41 -6.33
C THR A 112 9.40 -0.58 -7.71
N TYR A 113 9.50 0.50 -8.50
CA TYR A 113 10.14 0.45 -9.82
C TYR A 113 11.60 -0.04 -9.74
N ALA A 114 12.33 0.40 -8.72
CA ALA A 114 13.74 0.04 -8.54
C ALA A 114 13.94 -1.44 -8.13
N VAL A 115 12.93 -2.09 -7.51
CA VAL A 115 13.06 -3.45 -6.96
C VAL A 115 12.31 -4.53 -7.74
N ILE A 116 11.43 -4.20 -8.69
CA ILE A 116 10.61 -5.18 -9.43
C ILE A 116 11.46 -6.31 -10.02
N GLY A 117 12.57 -5.99 -10.72
CA GLY A 117 13.43 -6.99 -11.34
C GLY A 117 14.04 -7.94 -10.30
N LYS A 118 14.56 -7.38 -9.20
CA LYS A 118 15.16 -8.15 -8.10
C LYS A 118 14.13 -9.05 -7.41
N ALA A 119 12.98 -8.49 -7.06
CA ALA A 119 11.89 -9.22 -6.38
C ALA A 119 11.36 -10.38 -7.24
N THR A 120 11.27 -10.16 -8.56
CA THR A 120 10.88 -11.22 -9.51
C THR A 120 11.93 -12.32 -9.57
N GLN A 121 13.23 -11.97 -9.63
CA GLN A 121 14.33 -12.94 -9.63
C GLN A 121 14.41 -13.73 -8.32
N ASP A 122 14.23 -13.05 -7.18
CA ASP A 122 14.26 -13.65 -5.85
C ASP A 122 12.94 -14.38 -5.48
N LYS A 123 11.91 -14.30 -6.35
CA LYS A 123 10.59 -14.89 -6.16
C LYS A 123 9.88 -14.39 -4.88
N ILE A 124 10.02 -13.11 -4.59
CA ILE A 124 9.38 -12.46 -3.45
C ILE A 124 8.34 -11.47 -3.95
N PRO A 125 7.06 -11.62 -3.59
CA PRO A 125 6.02 -10.72 -4.06
C PRO A 125 6.13 -9.32 -3.46
N LEU A 126 5.73 -8.33 -4.28
CA LEU A 126 5.52 -6.94 -3.90
C LEU A 126 4.01 -6.70 -3.83
N LEU A 127 3.47 -6.51 -2.65
CA LEU A 127 2.09 -6.06 -2.48
C LEU A 127 2.07 -4.54 -2.61
N THR A 128 1.68 -4.06 -3.79
CA THR A 128 1.62 -2.63 -4.10
C THR A 128 0.19 -2.12 -4.02
N MET A 129 -0.50 -2.42 -2.92
CA MET A 129 -1.91 -2.10 -2.71
C MET A 129 -2.26 -0.68 -3.15
N ALA A 130 -2.92 -0.56 -4.30
CA ALA A 130 -3.36 0.67 -4.93
C ALA A 130 -2.23 1.68 -5.28
N TYR A 131 -0.98 1.22 -5.48
CA TYR A 131 0.15 2.05 -5.93
C TYR A 131 1.13 1.26 -6.81
N GLY A 132 2.20 1.90 -7.27
CA GLY A 132 3.24 1.29 -8.11
C GLY A 132 2.92 1.38 -9.60
N ARG A 133 3.43 0.45 -10.39
CA ARG A 133 3.16 0.37 -11.82
C ARG A 133 1.73 -0.08 -12.08
N THR A 134 0.98 0.69 -12.84
CA THR A 134 -0.39 0.33 -13.20
C THR A 134 -0.46 -0.90 -14.09
N ASP A 135 0.47 -1.03 -15.06
CA ASP A 135 0.54 -2.19 -15.95
C ASP A 135 0.92 -3.50 -15.25
N ALA A 136 1.43 -3.43 -14.01
CA ALA A 136 1.63 -4.60 -13.16
C ALA A 136 0.32 -5.26 -12.70
N SER A 137 -0.84 -4.67 -13.00
CA SER A 137 -2.14 -5.33 -12.90
C SER A 137 -2.25 -6.55 -13.82
N ASP A 138 -1.42 -6.63 -14.88
CA ASP A 138 -1.31 -7.84 -15.70
C ASP A 138 -0.30 -8.83 -15.11
N GLY A 139 -0.79 -9.75 -14.29
CA GLY A 139 0.04 -10.75 -13.63
C GLY A 139 0.69 -11.76 -14.56
N ARG A 140 0.26 -11.82 -15.84
CA ARG A 140 0.93 -12.65 -16.86
C ARG A 140 2.36 -12.17 -17.12
N VAL A 141 2.58 -10.86 -17.02
CA VAL A 141 3.89 -10.21 -17.23
C VAL A 141 4.58 -9.91 -15.90
N PHE A 142 3.81 -9.53 -14.88
CA PHE A 142 4.32 -9.14 -13.55
C PHE A 142 3.91 -10.13 -12.45
N PRO A 143 4.45 -11.37 -12.46
CA PRO A 143 3.98 -12.43 -11.57
C PRO A 143 4.18 -12.16 -10.07
N TYR A 144 5.03 -11.21 -9.71
CA TYR A 144 5.36 -10.88 -8.33
C TYR A 144 4.99 -9.44 -7.93
N VAL A 145 4.09 -8.77 -8.66
CA VAL A 145 3.63 -7.43 -8.31
C VAL A 145 2.10 -7.40 -8.24
N PHE A 146 1.56 -6.94 -7.12
CA PHE A 146 0.13 -7.02 -6.80
C PHE A 146 -0.46 -5.66 -6.44
N PRO A 147 -0.89 -4.83 -7.43
CA PRO A 147 -1.59 -3.57 -7.17
C PRO A 147 -3.06 -3.83 -6.80
N MET A 148 -3.27 -4.56 -5.73
CA MET A 148 -4.61 -4.97 -5.28
C MET A 148 -5.50 -3.80 -4.96
N LEU A 149 -6.81 -4.02 -5.07
CA LEU A 149 -7.94 -3.13 -4.81
C LEU A 149 -8.21 -2.13 -5.93
N THR A 150 -7.20 -1.49 -6.47
CA THR A 150 -7.26 -0.58 -7.61
C THR A 150 -5.84 -0.24 -8.08
N ASN A 151 -5.71 0.46 -9.18
CA ASN A 151 -4.47 1.04 -9.67
C ASN A 151 -4.67 2.53 -10.02
N TYR A 152 -3.60 3.24 -10.36
CA TYR A 152 -3.70 4.68 -10.64
C TYR A 152 -4.54 5.03 -11.87
N TRP A 153 -4.59 4.17 -12.89
CA TRP A 153 -5.42 4.43 -14.06
C TRP A 153 -6.90 4.20 -13.76
N SER A 154 -7.23 3.12 -13.05
CA SER A 154 -8.59 2.87 -12.56
C SER A 154 -9.06 4.02 -11.68
N LEU A 155 -8.26 4.40 -10.66
CA LEU A 155 -8.57 5.53 -9.79
C LEU A 155 -8.81 6.84 -10.54
N ASN A 156 -7.97 7.14 -11.55
CA ASN A 156 -8.15 8.37 -12.32
C ASN A 156 -9.48 8.35 -13.09
N THR A 157 -9.93 7.17 -13.56
CA THR A 157 -11.25 7.06 -14.19
C THR A 157 -12.38 7.26 -13.19
N ASP A 158 -12.22 6.80 -11.93
CA ASP A 158 -13.20 7.05 -10.87
C ASP A 158 -13.30 8.54 -10.55
N ILE A 159 -12.16 9.25 -10.48
CA ILE A 159 -12.13 10.70 -10.23
C ILE A 159 -12.84 11.46 -11.35
N VAL A 160 -12.55 11.14 -12.62
CA VAL A 160 -13.21 11.81 -13.77
C VAL A 160 -14.70 11.48 -13.82
N ARG A 161 -15.10 10.24 -13.46
CA ARG A 161 -16.52 9.88 -13.32
C ARG A 161 -17.20 10.66 -12.18
N PHE A 162 -16.54 10.80 -11.05
CA PHE A 162 -17.06 11.62 -9.95
C PHE A 162 -17.26 13.08 -10.39
N ILE A 163 -16.29 13.66 -11.09
CA ILE A 163 -16.41 15.01 -11.64
C ILE A 163 -17.60 15.08 -12.62
N GLY A 164 -17.73 14.10 -13.52
CA GLY A 164 -18.87 14.02 -14.45
C GLY A 164 -20.22 13.94 -13.72
N GLN A 165 -20.32 13.18 -12.63
CA GLN A 165 -21.54 13.15 -11.80
C GLN A 165 -21.86 14.50 -11.15
N ARG A 166 -20.83 15.21 -10.68
CA ARG A 166 -20.97 16.56 -10.13
C ARG A 166 -21.41 17.60 -11.17
N GLU A 167 -21.01 17.42 -12.41
CA GLU A 167 -21.40 18.29 -13.54
C GLU A 167 -22.79 17.92 -14.15
N GLY A 168 -23.37 16.80 -13.70
CA GLY A 168 -24.69 16.34 -14.18
C GLY A 168 -24.64 15.33 -15.34
N GLY A 169 -23.46 14.78 -15.66
CA GLY A 169 -23.24 13.71 -16.64
C GLY A 169 -21.87 13.77 -17.29
N MET A 170 -21.42 12.62 -17.84
CA MET A 170 -20.12 12.56 -18.54
C MET A 170 -20.08 13.41 -19.81
N ASP A 171 -21.23 13.63 -20.46
CA ASP A 171 -21.41 14.51 -21.63
C ASP A 171 -21.18 15.98 -21.28
N LYS A 172 -21.37 16.38 -20.04
CA LYS A 172 -21.14 17.74 -19.52
C LYS A 172 -19.66 18.07 -19.31
N LEU A 173 -18.79 17.09 -19.44
CA LEU A 173 -17.35 17.33 -19.36
C LEU A 173 -16.79 18.00 -20.63
N LYS A 174 -17.50 17.92 -21.76
CA LYS A 174 -17.07 18.52 -23.01
C LYS A 174 -16.84 20.03 -22.87
N GLY A 175 -15.63 20.49 -23.18
CA GLY A 175 -15.20 21.88 -23.07
C GLY A 175 -14.87 22.36 -21.65
N LYS A 176 -15.03 21.51 -20.61
CA LYS A 176 -14.54 21.82 -19.26
C LYS A 176 -13.02 21.83 -19.24
N LYS A 177 -12.44 22.62 -18.36
CA LYS A 177 -11.00 22.69 -18.14
C LYS A 177 -10.64 21.92 -16.88
N ILE A 178 -9.84 20.87 -17.01
CA ILE A 178 -9.41 20.06 -15.86
C ILE A 178 -7.89 20.09 -15.80
N VAL A 179 -7.36 20.51 -14.64
CA VAL A 179 -5.92 20.46 -14.35
C VAL A 179 -5.61 19.20 -13.56
N HIS A 180 -4.54 18.51 -13.93
CA HIS A 180 -3.90 17.51 -13.08
C HIS A 180 -2.65 18.13 -12.45
N LEU A 181 -2.73 18.47 -11.15
CA LEU A 181 -1.63 18.97 -10.33
C LEU A 181 -0.97 17.76 -9.63
N TYR A 182 0.27 17.46 -9.96
CA TYR A 182 0.90 16.23 -9.50
C TYR A 182 2.35 16.42 -9.05
N LEU A 183 2.76 15.56 -8.10
CA LEU A 183 4.14 15.49 -7.62
C LEU A 183 5.06 14.97 -8.73
N GLY A 184 6.16 15.67 -9.01
CA GLY A 184 7.11 15.40 -10.10
C GLY A 184 8.00 14.17 -9.90
N VAL A 185 7.41 13.04 -9.46
CA VAL A 185 8.07 11.73 -9.31
C VAL A 185 7.22 10.64 -9.98
N ALA A 186 7.73 9.41 -10.06
CA ALA A 186 7.01 8.29 -10.68
C ALA A 186 5.55 8.18 -10.23
N TYR A 187 5.29 8.31 -8.92
CA TYR A 187 3.95 8.30 -8.33
C TYR A 187 2.99 9.31 -8.98
N GLY A 188 3.41 10.57 -9.06
CA GLY A 188 2.55 11.65 -9.58
C GLY A 188 2.33 11.57 -11.09
N LYS A 189 3.27 10.96 -11.83
CA LYS A 189 3.25 10.83 -13.30
C LYS A 189 2.42 9.64 -13.79
N GLU A 190 2.20 8.63 -12.96
CA GLU A 190 1.45 7.41 -13.32
C GLU A 190 0.07 7.68 -13.93
N PRO A 191 -0.76 8.61 -13.40
CA PRO A 191 -2.09 8.86 -13.98
C PRO A 191 -2.08 9.64 -15.29
N ASN A 192 -0.97 10.26 -15.71
CA ASN A 192 -0.97 11.17 -16.87
C ASN A 192 -1.48 10.51 -18.17
N PRO A 193 -1.09 9.28 -18.55
CA PRO A 193 -1.56 8.68 -19.80
C PRO A 193 -3.08 8.49 -19.84
N ILE A 194 -3.67 7.98 -18.77
CA ILE A 194 -5.11 7.75 -18.70
C ILE A 194 -5.88 9.07 -18.58
N PHE A 195 -5.34 10.07 -17.89
CA PHE A 195 -5.97 11.39 -17.81
C PHE A 195 -6.10 12.04 -19.19
N LEU A 196 -5.03 12.01 -19.99
CA LEU A 196 -5.04 12.52 -21.37
C LEU A 196 -5.98 11.69 -22.25
N LYS A 197 -6.01 10.36 -22.08
CA LYS A 197 -6.93 9.48 -22.84
C LYS A 197 -8.40 9.76 -22.53
N GLN A 198 -8.71 10.09 -21.28
CA GLN A 198 -10.06 10.51 -20.89
C GLN A 198 -10.43 11.89 -21.45
N ALA A 199 -9.46 12.82 -21.55
CA ALA A 199 -9.68 14.11 -22.19
C ALA A 199 -10.10 13.95 -23.67
N GLU A 200 -9.39 13.07 -24.40
CA GLU A 200 -9.78 12.71 -25.78
C GLU A 200 -11.19 12.10 -25.82
N LYS A 201 -11.49 11.16 -24.90
CA LYS A 201 -12.77 10.43 -24.89
C LYS A 201 -13.96 11.33 -24.57
N TYR A 202 -13.83 12.24 -23.60
CA TYR A 202 -14.93 13.04 -23.05
C TYR A 202 -14.91 14.50 -23.51
N GLY A 203 -13.86 14.94 -24.23
CA GLY A 203 -13.75 16.27 -24.83
C GLY A 203 -13.48 17.39 -23.83
N PHE A 204 -12.93 17.12 -22.67
CA PHE A 204 -12.46 18.18 -21.76
C PHE A 204 -11.03 18.65 -22.11
N GLU A 205 -10.72 19.90 -21.79
CA GLU A 205 -9.37 20.44 -21.92
C GLU A 205 -8.50 19.99 -20.75
N ALA A 206 -7.51 19.13 -21.02
CA ALA A 206 -6.59 18.60 -20.02
C ALA A 206 -5.33 19.48 -19.91
N LYS A 207 -4.92 19.81 -18.70
CA LYS A 207 -3.65 20.47 -18.44
C LYS A 207 -2.87 19.74 -17.34
N LEU A 208 -1.62 19.40 -17.63
CA LEU A 208 -0.69 18.79 -16.68
C LEU A 208 0.15 19.88 -16.02
N VAL A 209 0.16 19.92 -14.68
CA VAL A 209 0.96 20.87 -13.89
C VAL A 209 1.81 20.09 -12.90
N GLU A 210 3.11 20.04 -13.17
CA GLU A 210 4.09 19.34 -12.33
C GLU A 210 4.55 20.21 -11.15
N VAL A 211 4.63 19.61 -9.97
CA VAL A 211 5.23 20.20 -8.79
C VAL A 211 6.51 19.44 -8.46
N PRO A 212 7.69 20.09 -8.49
CA PRO A 212 8.94 19.42 -8.12
C PRO A 212 8.90 18.86 -6.70
N ALA A 213 9.48 17.66 -6.50
CA ALA A 213 9.58 17.09 -5.17
C ALA A 213 10.50 17.94 -4.26
N PRO A 214 10.19 18.03 -2.95
CA PRO A 214 9.15 17.31 -2.20
C PRO A 214 7.75 17.94 -2.29
N GLY A 215 7.57 19.04 -3.04
CA GLY A 215 6.26 19.65 -3.29
C GLY A 215 5.87 20.79 -2.36
N THR A 216 6.81 21.37 -1.62
CA THR A 216 6.55 22.51 -0.72
C THR A 216 6.35 23.83 -1.44
N GLU A 217 7.10 24.05 -2.53
CA GLU A 217 7.08 25.30 -3.30
C GLU A 217 6.14 25.16 -4.50
N GLN A 218 4.97 25.80 -4.42
CA GLN A 218 3.91 25.69 -5.43
C GLN A 218 3.33 27.04 -5.88
N GLN A 219 3.98 28.14 -5.55
CA GLN A 219 3.45 29.48 -5.87
C GLN A 219 3.26 29.67 -7.38
N ALA A 220 4.24 29.26 -8.18
CA ALA A 220 4.17 29.39 -9.64
C ALA A 220 3.01 28.56 -10.22
N GLN A 221 2.84 27.31 -9.77
CA GLN A 221 1.78 26.42 -10.22
C GLN A 221 0.40 26.97 -9.89
N TRP A 222 0.19 27.51 -8.68
CA TRP A 222 -1.10 28.08 -8.31
C TRP A 222 -1.40 29.42 -9.00
N LEU A 223 -0.39 30.21 -9.36
CA LEU A 223 -0.57 31.36 -10.23
C LEU A 223 -0.95 30.96 -11.66
N GLU A 224 -0.32 29.91 -12.19
CA GLU A 224 -0.66 29.33 -13.50
C GLU A 224 -2.11 28.78 -13.51
N ILE A 225 -2.52 28.02 -12.48
CA ILE A 225 -3.88 27.51 -12.31
C ILE A 225 -4.88 28.68 -12.24
N ARG A 226 -4.58 29.72 -11.46
CA ARG A 226 -5.43 30.91 -11.39
C ARG A 226 -5.61 31.60 -12.74
N GLN A 227 -4.55 31.72 -13.52
CA GLN A 227 -4.61 32.31 -14.87
C GLN A 227 -5.38 31.43 -15.86
N TYR A 228 -5.19 30.11 -15.78
CA TYR A 228 -5.87 29.15 -16.64
C TYR A 228 -7.36 29.02 -16.35
N LYS A 229 -7.78 29.27 -15.10
CA LYS A 229 -9.18 29.21 -14.62
C LYS A 229 -9.82 27.84 -14.92
N PRO A 230 -9.28 26.74 -14.40
CA PRO A 230 -9.90 25.43 -14.60
C PRO A 230 -11.21 25.31 -13.84
N ASP A 231 -12.12 24.47 -14.37
CA ASP A 231 -13.33 24.06 -13.65
C ASP A 231 -12.99 23.13 -12.50
N TRP A 232 -12.00 22.25 -12.68
CA TRP A 232 -11.58 21.26 -11.67
C TRP A 232 -10.06 21.11 -11.60
N VAL A 233 -9.58 20.79 -10.42
CA VAL A 233 -8.19 20.36 -10.17
C VAL A 233 -8.20 18.95 -9.61
N ILE A 234 -7.53 18.02 -10.29
CA ILE A 234 -7.20 16.70 -9.76
C ILE A 234 -5.84 16.82 -9.08
N LEU A 235 -5.75 16.46 -7.80
CA LEU A 235 -4.52 16.54 -7.01
C LEU A 235 -3.93 15.15 -6.78
N THR A 236 -2.75 14.90 -7.35
CA THR A 236 -1.92 13.73 -7.04
C THR A 236 -0.72 14.17 -6.21
N GLY A 237 -1.00 14.51 -4.95
CA GLY A 237 -0.05 14.92 -3.94
C GLY A 237 0.19 13.84 -2.89
N PHE A 238 1.27 13.98 -2.11
CA PHE A 238 1.56 13.14 -0.95
C PHE A 238 2.48 13.88 0.03
N GLY A 239 2.32 13.58 1.33
CA GLY A 239 3.12 14.18 2.39
C GLY A 239 3.01 15.72 2.40
N VAL A 240 4.13 16.43 2.48
CA VAL A 240 4.16 17.89 2.57
C VAL A 240 3.55 18.59 1.36
N MET A 241 3.45 17.93 0.21
CA MET A 241 2.86 18.51 -0.99
C MET A 241 1.37 18.83 -0.83
N THR A 242 0.59 17.93 -0.21
CA THR A 242 -0.87 18.09 -0.12
C THR A 242 -1.26 19.33 0.69
N PRO A 243 -0.80 19.51 1.95
CA PRO A 243 -1.13 20.74 2.69
C PRO A 243 -0.59 22.00 2.01
N ALA A 244 0.55 21.94 1.33
CA ALA A 244 1.07 23.07 0.56
C ALA A 244 0.16 23.41 -0.63
N ALA A 245 -0.38 22.40 -1.33
CA ALA A 245 -1.32 22.59 -2.42
C ALA A 245 -2.62 23.25 -1.93
N LEU A 246 -3.20 22.74 -0.86
CA LEU A 246 -4.44 23.32 -0.30
C LEU A 246 -4.25 24.76 0.20
N LYS A 247 -3.12 25.06 0.85
CA LYS A 247 -2.77 26.44 1.21
C LYS A 247 -2.56 27.34 -0.01
N GLY A 248 -1.96 26.80 -1.07
CA GLY A 248 -1.78 27.49 -2.36
C GLY A 248 -3.12 27.84 -3.02
N ALA A 249 -4.04 26.89 -3.06
CA ALA A 249 -5.40 27.06 -3.56
C ALA A 249 -6.16 28.16 -2.80
N ALA A 250 -6.13 28.10 -1.46
CA ALA A 250 -6.76 29.11 -0.61
C ALA A 250 -6.20 30.51 -0.87
N ARG A 251 -4.88 30.62 -1.02
CA ARG A 251 -4.19 31.90 -1.27
C ARG A 251 -4.61 32.54 -2.59
N VAL A 252 -4.89 31.77 -3.63
CA VAL A 252 -5.34 32.29 -4.92
C VAL A 252 -6.87 32.35 -5.04
N GLY A 253 -7.61 31.98 -4.00
CA GLY A 253 -9.07 32.00 -3.97
C GLY A 253 -9.71 30.89 -4.84
N TYR A 254 -9.03 29.75 -5.04
CA TYR A 254 -9.60 28.62 -5.78
C TYR A 254 -10.55 27.81 -4.86
N PRO A 255 -11.77 27.44 -5.31
CA PRO A 255 -12.75 26.76 -4.47
C PRO A 255 -12.28 25.35 -4.08
N MET A 256 -12.31 25.03 -2.78
CA MET A 256 -11.83 23.75 -2.26
C MET A 256 -12.67 22.57 -2.71
N ASP A 257 -13.96 22.75 -2.91
CA ASP A 257 -14.89 21.71 -3.39
C ASP A 257 -14.80 21.43 -4.91
N HIS A 258 -13.89 22.12 -5.59
CA HIS A 258 -13.48 21.86 -6.96
C HIS A 258 -12.06 21.25 -7.05
N ILE A 259 -11.49 20.85 -5.92
CA ILE A 259 -10.24 20.08 -5.87
C ILE A 259 -10.57 18.64 -5.46
N VAL A 260 -10.18 17.69 -6.29
CA VAL A 260 -10.35 16.26 -6.02
C VAL A 260 -9.00 15.58 -5.88
N GLY A 261 -8.61 15.27 -4.66
CA GLY A 261 -7.41 14.49 -4.39
C GLY A 261 -7.58 13.00 -4.70
N ASN A 262 -6.49 12.37 -5.05
CA ASN A 262 -6.47 10.92 -5.03
C ASN A 262 -6.45 10.40 -3.57
N PHE A 263 -6.58 9.09 -3.36
CA PHE A 263 -6.66 8.53 -2.01
C PHE A 263 -5.34 8.58 -1.20
N TRP A 264 -4.23 9.07 -1.79
CA TRP A 264 -2.98 9.36 -1.09
C TRP A 264 -2.85 10.83 -0.66
N SER A 265 -3.84 11.65 -1.01
CA SER A 265 -3.94 13.07 -0.64
C SER A 265 -5.17 13.36 0.22
N GLY A 266 -5.70 12.37 0.93
CA GLY A 266 -6.99 12.48 1.61
C GLY A 266 -6.99 11.89 3.01
N SER A 267 -6.08 12.34 3.85
CA SER A 267 -6.05 11.96 5.26
C SER A 267 -6.01 13.20 6.17
N GLU A 268 -6.20 13.01 7.46
CA GLU A 268 -6.13 14.04 8.48
C GLU A 268 -4.77 14.73 8.50
N GLU A 269 -3.71 13.99 8.19
CA GLU A 269 -2.34 14.49 8.04
C GLU A 269 -2.21 15.54 6.92
N ASP A 270 -3.10 15.50 5.94
CA ASP A 270 -3.12 16.42 4.80
C ASP A 270 -3.92 17.70 5.08
N THR A 271 -5.01 17.61 5.83
CA THR A 271 -5.99 18.68 6.00
C THR A 271 -5.85 19.46 7.30
N GLU A 272 -5.54 18.80 8.42
CA GLU A 272 -5.37 19.48 9.72
C GLU A 272 -4.31 20.60 9.71
N PRO A 273 -3.13 20.45 9.03
CA PRO A 273 -2.15 21.53 8.96
C PRO A 273 -2.62 22.77 8.16
N VAL A 274 -3.72 22.64 7.42
CA VAL A 274 -4.34 23.71 6.62
C VAL A 274 -5.44 24.41 7.42
N GLY A 275 -6.08 23.71 8.33
CA GLY A 275 -7.15 24.22 9.19
C GLY A 275 -8.45 24.48 8.41
N GLU A 276 -9.18 25.52 8.79
CA GLU A 276 -10.50 25.85 8.21
C GLU A 276 -10.43 26.10 6.69
N ALA A 277 -9.28 26.55 6.17
CA ALA A 277 -9.10 26.77 4.74
C ALA A 277 -9.19 25.50 3.88
N ALA A 278 -9.04 24.30 4.47
CA ALA A 278 -9.23 23.03 3.77
C ALA A 278 -10.70 22.58 3.68
N LYS A 279 -11.61 23.25 4.36
CA LYS A 279 -13.04 22.87 4.36
C LYS A 279 -13.61 22.84 2.95
N GLY A 280 -14.30 21.75 2.63
CA GLY A 280 -14.82 21.50 1.30
C GLY A 280 -13.93 20.65 0.41
N TYR A 281 -12.63 20.49 0.72
CA TYR A 281 -11.72 19.65 -0.06
C TYR A 281 -12.25 18.23 -0.17
N ILE A 282 -12.19 17.66 -1.40
CA ILE A 282 -12.69 16.34 -1.73
C ILE A 282 -11.50 15.43 -2.04
N SER A 283 -11.60 14.17 -1.66
CA SER A 283 -10.61 13.15 -2.02
C SER A 283 -11.29 11.81 -2.31
N ALA A 284 -10.70 11.03 -3.20
CA ALA A 284 -11.03 9.62 -3.30
C ALA A 284 -10.67 8.90 -1.98
N SER A 285 -11.41 7.87 -1.64
CA SER A 285 -11.20 7.06 -0.44
C SER A 285 -11.21 5.57 -0.77
N LEU A 286 -10.11 4.91 -0.44
CA LEU A 286 -9.96 3.45 -0.59
C LEU A 286 -10.56 2.69 0.59
N ASN A 287 -10.58 3.32 1.76
CA ASN A 287 -11.08 2.78 3.03
C ASN A 287 -11.74 3.89 3.86
N PRO A 288 -12.76 3.60 4.66
CA PRO A 288 -13.43 4.61 5.45
C PRO A 288 -12.52 5.21 6.53
N PRO A 289 -12.72 6.50 6.87
CA PRO A 289 -12.12 7.12 8.05
C PRO A 289 -12.83 6.67 9.34
N GLY A 290 -12.23 6.96 10.48
CA GLY A 290 -12.84 6.82 11.79
C GLY A 290 -12.53 5.51 12.51
N LYS A 291 -13.04 5.42 13.74
CA LYS A 291 -12.80 4.29 14.65
C LYS A 291 -13.98 3.32 14.75
N ASP A 292 -15.10 3.63 14.12
CA ASP A 292 -16.33 2.82 14.18
C ASP A 292 -16.22 1.59 13.26
N ILE A 293 -15.10 0.88 13.36
CA ILE A 293 -14.75 -0.28 12.58
C ILE A 293 -14.22 -1.33 13.55
N LYS A 294 -14.82 -2.51 13.53
CA LYS A 294 -14.56 -3.55 14.53
C LYS A 294 -13.08 -3.88 14.70
N VAL A 295 -12.33 -4.04 13.63
CA VAL A 295 -10.89 -4.34 13.72
C VAL A 295 -10.09 -3.21 14.37
N ILE A 296 -10.45 -1.94 14.13
CA ILE A 296 -9.80 -0.79 14.78
C ILE A 296 -10.10 -0.78 16.28
N GLN A 297 -11.35 -1.02 16.67
CA GLN A 297 -11.76 -1.12 18.07
C GLN A 297 -11.06 -2.29 18.79
N GLU A 298 -10.86 -3.42 18.10
CA GLU A 298 -10.12 -4.56 18.64
C GLU A 298 -8.64 -4.21 18.83
N ILE A 299 -8.01 -3.49 17.91
CA ILE A 299 -6.64 -3.00 18.04
C ILE A 299 -6.54 -2.07 19.26
N GLU A 300 -7.44 -1.10 19.41
CA GLU A 300 -7.43 -0.21 20.59
C GLU A 300 -7.55 -1.01 21.89
N ARG A 301 -8.49 -1.95 21.95
CA ARG A 301 -8.73 -2.76 23.16
C ARG A 301 -7.57 -3.71 23.47
N VAL A 302 -7.07 -4.45 22.49
CA VAL A 302 -6.10 -5.54 22.72
C VAL A 302 -4.67 -5.00 22.72
N VAL A 303 -4.28 -4.26 21.66
CA VAL A 303 -2.89 -3.85 21.45
C VAL A 303 -2.56 -2.62 22.29
N TYR A 304 -3.39 -1.58 22.24
CA TYR A 304 -3.17 -0.37 23.05
C TYR A 304 -3.53 -0.58 24.53
N GLY A 305 -4.55 -1.41 24.82
CA GLY A 305 -4.87 -1.78 26.20
C GLY A 305 -3.71 -2.49 26.92
N ALA A 306 -2.88 -3.22 26.20
CA ALA A 306 -1.65 -3.86 26.72
C ALA A 306 -0.38 -2.98 26.60
N GLY A 307 -0.49 -1.74 26.14
CA GLY A 307 0.66 -0.84 25.96
C GLY A 307 1.62 -1.24 24.83
N LYS A 308 1.14 -2.01 23.83
CA LYS A 308 1.95 -2.53 22.72
C LYS A 308 1.67 -1.86 21.36
N GLY A 309 0.89 -0.77 21.36
CA GLY A 309 0.57 -0.03 20.12
C GLY A 309 1.78 0.71 19.55
N ASN A 310 1.82 0.78 18.22
CA ASN A 310 2.94 1.36 17.47
C ASN A 310 2.83 2.89 17.31
N MET A 311 1.62 3.47 17.43
CA MET A 311 1.44 4.92 17.27
C MET A 311 1.81 5.69 18.54
N VAL A 312 2.80 6.58 18.44
CA VAL A 312 3.12 7.56 19.51
C VAL A 312 1.98 8.56 19.66
N ASN A 313 1.53 9.14 18.55
CA ASN A 313 0.35 10.01 18.53
C ASN A 313 -0.94 9.18 18.38
N LYS A 314 -1.54 8.84 19.52
CA LYS A 314 -2.78 8.03 19.57
C LYS A 314 -4.00 8.72 18.93
N ALA A 315 -3.97 10.05 18.71
CA ALA A 315 -5.04 10.75 18.01
C ALA A 315 -5.13 10.31 16.52
N ARG A 316 -4.05 9.73 15.97
CA ARG A 316 -4.03 9.21 14.60
C ARG A 316 -4.63 7.81 14.44
N ILE A 317 -4.96 7.11 15.52
CA ILE A 317 -5.69 5.84 15.44
C ILE A 317 -7.06 6.12 14.82
N GLY A 318 -7.38 5.42 13.75
CA GLY A 318 -8.62 5.66 12.99
C GLY A 318 -8.51 6.76 11.93
N SER A 319 -7.36 7.45 11.76
CA SER A 319 -7.16 8.30 10.59
C SER A 319 -7.22 7.48 9.30
N VAL A 320 -7.49 8.14 8.17
CA VAL A 320 -7.57 7.45 6.87
C VAL A 320 -6.30 6.64 6.58
N PHE A 321 -5.12 7.20 6.85
CA PHE A 321 -3.87 6.50 6.62
C PHE A 321 -3.59 5.39 7.64
N TYR A 322 -3.93 5.56 8.90
CA TYR A 322 -3.84 4.47 9.87
C TYR A 322 -4.71 3.27 9.46
N ASN A 323 -5.97 3.53 9.11
CA ASN A 323 -6.90 2.50 8.63
C ASN A 323 -6.41 1.83 7.35
N ARG A 324 -5.73 2.57 6.46
CA ARG A 324 -5.05 2.02 5.28
C ARG A 324 -3.92 1.08 5.66
N GLY A 325 -3.16 1.40 6.68
CA GLY A 325 -2.14 0.51 7.24
C GLY A 325 -2.73 -0.80 7.74
N VAL A 326 -3.84 -0.74 8.48
CA VAL A 326 -4.58 -1.93 8.92
C VAL A 326 -5.06 -2.75 7.72
N LEU A 327 -5.61 -2.09 6.68
CA LEU A 327 -6.04 -2.76 5.46
C LEU A 327 -4.85 -3.43 4.72
N THR A 328 -3.69 -2.78 4.70
CA THR A 328 -2.45 -3.35 4.14
C THR A 328 -2.07 -4.63 4.90
N GLY A 329 -2.16 -4.61 6.22
CA GLY A 329 -1.96 -5.79 7.06
C GLY A 329 -2.93 -6.91 6.76
N ILE A 330 -4.22 -6.59 6.61
CA ILE A 330 -5.26 -7.55 6.25
C ILE A 330 -4.92 -8.24 4.91
N MET A 331 -4.63 -7.46 3.86
CA MET A 331 -4.32 -8.04 2.53
C MET A 331 -3.07 -8.92 2.56
N THR A 332 -2.02 -8.47 3.26
CA THR A 332 -0.78 -9.22 3.45
C THR A 332 -1.04 -10.57 4.11
N VAL A 333 -1.76 -10.56 5.23
CA VAL A 333 -2.05 -11.77 6.01
C VAL A 333 -3.02 -12.70 5.29
N GLU A 334 -4.00 -12.16 4.56
CA GLU A 334 -4.92 -13.00 3.76
C GLU A 334 -4.17 -13.76 2.66
N GLY A 335 -3.20 -13.16 1.99
CA GLY A 335 -2.34 -13.88 1.04
C GLY A 335 -1.59 -15.03 1.70
N ILE A 336 -0.99 -14.79 2.87
CA ILE A 336 -0.30 -15.84 3.64
C ILE A 336 -1.28 -16.92 4.11
N ARG A 337 -2.48 -16.54 4.59
CA ARG A 337 -3.50 -17.48 5.05
C ARG A 337 -3.99 -18.40 3.93
N VAL A 338 -4.25 -17.86 2.75
CA VAL A 338 -4.65 -18.64 1.57
C VAL A 338 -3.55 -19.62 1.18
N ALA A 339 -2.31 -19.17 1.16
CA ALA A 339 -1.14 -20.01 0.90
C ALA A 339 -0.99 -21.14 1.94
N GLN A 340 -1.21 -20.84 3.24
CA GLN A 340 -1.19 -21.86 4.29
C GLN A 340 -2.28 -22.93 4.10
N GLY A 341 -3.40 -22.58 3.48
CA GLY A 341 -4.46 -23.54 3.12
C GLY A 341 -3.97 -24.61 2.15
N LYS A 342 -3.06 -24.25 1.21
CA LYS A 342 -2.47 -25.16 0.22
C LYS A 342 -1.20 -25.84 0.73
N PHE A 343 -0.28 -25.08 1.35
CA PHE A 343 1.07 -25.53 1.66
C PHE A 343 1.28 -25.94 3.13
N GLY A 344 0.24 -25.85 3.95
CA GLY A 344 0.25 -26.20 5.37
C GLY A 344 0.46 -24.98 6.28
N LYS A 345 0.03 -25.11 7.54
CA LYS A 345 0.10 -24.10 8.61
C LYS A 345 1.53 -23.98 9.16
N LYS A 346 2.42 -23.44 8.40
CA LYS A 346 3.86 -23.28 8.67
C LYS A 346 4.36 -21.97 8.05
N PRO A 347 5.59 -21.52 8.36
CA PRO A 347 6.26 -20.45 7.62
C PRO A 347 6.37 -20.80 6.13
N LEU A 348 6.09 -19.81 5.28
CA LEU A 348 6.02 -19.96 3.83
C LEU A 348 7.07 -19.08 3.13
N THR A 349 7.58 -19.57 1.99
CA THR A 349 8.45 -18.80 1.11
C THR A 349 7.67 -17.71 0.35
N GLY A 350 8.37 -16.71 -0.20
CA GLY A 350 7.75 -15.70 -1.05
C GLY A 350 7.00 -16.29 -2.25
N GLU A 351 7.55 -17.33 -2.89
CA GLU A 351 6.88 -18.01 -4.01
C GLU A 351 5.55 -18.66 -3.61
N GLN A 352 5.50 -19.29 -2.43
CA GLN A 352 4.27 -19.85 -1.88
C GLN A 352 3.25 -18.73 -1.53
N VAL A 353 3.73 -17.62 -0.99
CA VAL A 353 2.88 -16.47 -0.69
C VAL A 353 2.35 -15.81 -1.97
N ARG A 354 3.16 -15.72 -3.05
CA ARG A 354 2.70 -15.29 -4.37
C ARG A 354 1.47 -16.10 -4.81
N TRP A 355 1.54 -17.44 -4.71
CA TRP A 355 0.40 -18.28 -5.04
C TRP A 355 -0.83 -17.89 -4.21
N GLY A 356 -0.65 -17.68 -2.90
CA GLY A 356 -1.76 -17.28 -2.02
C GLY A 356 -2.37 -15.93 -2.40
N LEU A 357 -1.53 -14.97 -2.78
CA LEU A 357 -1.99 -13.65 -3.23
C LEU A 357 -2.85 -13.74 -4.51
N GLU A 358 -2.47 -14.59 -5.46
CA GLU A 358 -3.24 -14.84 -6.71
C GLU A 358 -4.55 -15.62 -6.48
N HIS A 359 -4.75 -16.19 -5.30
CA HIS A 359 -5.93 -16.97 -4.95
C HIS A 359 -6.77 -16.33 -3.84
N ILE A 360 -6.51 -15.06 -3.53
CA ILE A 360 -7.35 -14.30 -2.60
C ILE A 360 -8.75 -14.17 -3.17
N LYS A 361 -9.72 -14.60 -2.37
CA LYS A 361 -11.14 -14.34 -2.58
C LYS A 361 -11.73 -13.84 -1.27
N ILE A 362 -12.15 -12.59 -1.25
CA ILE A 362 -12.74 -11.93 -0.10
C ILE A 362 -14.18 -11.55 -0.46
N ASP A 363 -15.13 -12.12 0.23
CA ASP A 363 -16.54 -11.77 0.18
C ASP A 363 -16.97 -10.99 1.45
N ASP A 364 -18.22 -10.58 1.51
CA ASP A 364 -18.77 -9.85 2.66
C ASP A 364 -18.69 -10.66 3.97
N ALA A 365 -18.87 -11.98 3.89
CA ALA A 365 -18.76 -12.85 5.05
C ALA A 365 -17.32 -12.87 5.58
N ARG A 366 -16.33 -12.91 4.68
CA ARG A 366 -14.91 -12.84 5.07
C ARG A 366 -14.55 -11.47 5.63
N LEU A 367 -15.03 -10.38 5.04
CA LEU A 367 -14.83 -9.03 5.58
C LEU A 367 -15.43 -8.90 7.00
N ALA A 368 -16.60 -9.43 7.23
CA ALA A 368 -17.22 -9.45 8.55
C ALA A 368 -16.40 -10.24 9.58
N GLN A 369 -15.87 -11.42 9.20
CA GLN A 369 -14.96 -12.22 10.05
C GLN A 369 -13.68 -11.49 10.41
N LEU A 370 -13.11 -10.72 9.48
CA LEU A 370 -11.92 -9.90 9.68
C LEU A 370 -12.18 -8.64 10.52
N GLY A 371 -13.45 -8.35 10.85
CA GLY A 371 -13.84 -7.09 11.47
C GLY A 371 -13.68 -5.88 10.55
N ALA A 372 -13.62 -6.12 9.24
CA ALA A 372 -13.35 -5.13 8.20
C ALA A 372 -14.56 -4.91 7.27
N ALA A 373 -15.78 -5.21 7.75
CA ALA A 373 -17.01 -4.95 7.00
C ALA A 373 -17.09 -3.48 6.56
N GLY A 374 -17.32 -3.25 5.26
CA GLY A 374 -17.38 -1.91 4.68
C GLY A 374 -16.02 -1.25 4.39
N PHE A 375 -14.90 -1.89 4.69
CA PHE A 375 -13.57 -1.36 4.34
C PHE A 375 -13.36 -1.29 2.84
N ILE A 376 -13.66 -2.39 2.14
CA ILE A 376 -13.53 -2.54 0.69
C ILE A 376 -14.76 -3.27 0.13
N GLN A 377 -14.89 -3.30 -1.17
CA GLN A 377 -15.82 -4.21 -1.84
C GLN A 377 -15.27 -5.65 -1.86
N PRO A 378 -16.13 -6.66 -1.96
CA PRO A 378 -15.72 -8.02 -2.29
C PRO A 378 -14.80 -8.05 -3.51
N MET A 379 -13.76 -8.89 -3.47
CA MET A 379 -12.76 -8.96 -4.54
C MET A 379 -12.22 -10.37 -4.75
N THR A 380 -11.71 -10.63 -5.94
CA THR A 380 -11.03 -11.88 -6.29
C THR A 380 -9.80 -11.56 -7.13
N VAL A 381 -8.62 -11.94 -6.62
CA VAL A 381 -7.36 -11.84 -7.36
C VAL A 381 -7.17 -13.09 -8.20
N THR A 382 -6.61 -12.94 -9.39
CA THR A 382 -6.29 -14.06 -10.27
C THR A 382 -4.92 -13.89 -10.90
N CYS A 383 -4.33 -14.95 -11.44
CA CYS A 383 -3.07 -14.89 -12.19
C CYS A 383 -3.07 -13.81 -13.29
N ALA A 384 -4.19 -13.59 -13.97
CA ALA A 384 -4.28 -12.61 -15.05
C ALA A 384 -4.63 -11.19 -14.57
N ASP A 385 -5.25 -11.05 -13.40
CA ASP A 385 -5.68 -9.77 -12.86
C ASP A 385 -5.25 -9.61 -11.39
N HIS A 386 -4.15 -8.89 -11.19
CA HIS A 386 -3.61 -8.58 -9.87
C HIS A 386 -4.23 -7.31 -9.25
N GLU A 387 -5.08 -6.57 -9.98
CA GLU A 387 -5.83 -5.44 -9.43
C GLU A 387 -7.04 -5.89 -8.62
N ALA A 388 -7.82 -6.80 -9.19
CA ALA A 388 -8.97 -7.47 -8.58
C ALA A 388 -10.10 -6.56 -8.08
N GLY A 389 -10.05 -5.27 -8.34
CA GLY A 389 -10.99 -4.27 -7.84
C GLY A 389 -11.19 -3.13 -8.84
N GLY A 390 -11.00 -1.91 -8.40
CA GLY A 390 -11.09 -0.69 -9.21
C GLY A 390 -12.25 0.20 -8.80
N ALA A 391 -12.73 0.10 -7.55
CA ALA A 391 -13.76 0.98 -7.05
C ALA A 391 -13.24 1.80 -5.87
N VAL A 392 -13.67 3.05 -5.79
CA VAL A 392 -13.41 3.93 -4.65
C VAL A 392 -14.69 4.66 -4.23
N LYS A 393 -14.72 5.14 -3.00
CA LYS A 393 -15.67 6.15 -2.55
C LYS A 393 -15.02 7.52 -2.60
N PHE A 394 -15.83 8.57 -2.47
CA PHE A 394 -15.32 9.91 -2.27
C PHE A 394 -15.71 10.41 -0.89
N GLN A 395 -14.84 11.22 -0.33
CA GLN A 395 -14.99 11.83 0.98
C GLN A 395 -14.72 13.34 0.89
N GLN A 396 -15.31 14.11 1.78
CA GLN A 396 -15.13 15.55 1.87
C GLN A 396 -14.72 15.96 3.28
N TRP A 397 -13.78 16.86 3.38
CA TRP A 397 -13.36 17.45 4.65
C TRP A 397 -14.37 18.51 5.11
N ASP A 398 -14.96 18.35 6.28
CA ASP A 398 -15.96 19.29 6.81
C ASP A 398 -15.36 20.43 7.66
N GLY A 399 -14.02 20.48 7.77
CA GLY A 399 -13.26 21.40 8.62
C GLY A 399 -12.66 20.70 9.84
N THR A 400 -13.21 19.54 10.24
CA THR A 400 -12.79 18.78 11.44
C THR A 400 -12.57 17.30 11.19
N LYS A 401 -13.32 16.70 10.26
CA LYS A 401 -13.25 15.28 9.94
C LYS A 401 -13.64 15.00 8.50
N TRP A 402 -13.21 13.87 8.01
CA TRP A 402 -13.62 13.31 6.73
C TRP A 402 -15.01 12.68 6.82
N LYS A 403 -15.84 12.94 5.81
CA LYS A 403 -17.17 12.33 5.64
C LYS A 403 -17.27 11.71 4.27
N LEU A 404 -17.68 10.45 4.18
CA LEU A 404 -18.01 9.82 2.90
C LEU A 404 -19.21 10.55 2.27
N ILE A 405 -19.10 10.89 0.99
CA ILE A 405 -20.11 11.64 0.24
C ILE A 405 -20.68 10.87 -0.96
N THR A 406 -20.13 9.68 -1.24
CA THR A 406 -20.65 8.79 -2.29
C THR A 406 -20.71 7.35 -1.82
N ASP A 407 -21.49 6.53 -2.53
CA ASP A 407 -21.28 5.10 -2.61
C ASP A 407 -20.06 4.78 -3.49
N TRP A 408 -19.84 3.48 -3.77
CA TRP A 408 -18.74 3.02 -4.61
C TRP A 408 -18.91 3.50 -6.06
N ILE A 409 -17.92 4.20 -6.58
CA ILE A 409 -17.78 4.53 -8.00
C ILE A 409 -16.81 3.52 -8.61
N GLN A 410 -17.24 2.91 -9.73
CA GLN A 410 -16.50 1.86 -10.42
C GLN A 410 -15.59 2.45 -11.50
N ALA A 411 -14.39 1.89 -11.64
CA ALA A 411 -13.47 2.27 -12.70
C ALA A 411 -13.98 1.92 -14.10
N ASP A 412 -13.51 2.65 -15.11
CA ASP A 412 -13.75 2.34 -16.51
C ASP A 412 -12.81 1.22 -16.99
N LYS A 413 -13.12 -0.02 -16.57
CA LYS A 413 -12.31 -1.20 -16.94
C LYS A 413 -12.21 -1.40 -18.45
N ALA A 414 -13.23 -1.00 -19.21
CA ALA A 414 -13.21 -1.09 -20.67
C ALA A 414 -12.17 -0.16 -21.31
N LEU A 415 -11.86 0.95 -20.64
CA LEU A 415 -10.78 1.85 -21.05
C LEU A 415 -9.42 1.42 -20.48
N VAL A 416 -9.39 1.05 -19.19
CA VAL A 416 -8.14 0.78 -18.47
C VAL A 416 -7.49 -0.53 -18.88
N ARG A 417 -8.26 -1.63 -18.98
CA ARG A 417 -7.67 -2.97 -19.18
C ARG A 417 -6.90 -3.10 -20.50
N PRO A 418 -7.38 -2.63 -21.66
CA PRO A 418 -6.59 -2.66 -22.90
C PRO A 418 -5.27 -1.87 -22.79
N MET A 419 -5.29 -0.71 -22.14
CA MET A 419 -4.08 0.09 -21.92
C MET A 419 -3.07 -0.63 -21.01
N VAL A 420 -3.55 -1.31 -19.96
CA VAL A 420 -2.71 -2.13 -19.08
C VAL A 420 -2.02 -3.25 -19.88
N GLU A 421 -2.77 -3.98 -20.70
CA GLU A 421 -2.26 -5.09 -21.51
C GLU A 421 -1.27 -4.62 -22.58
N GLU A 422 -1.54 -3.48 -23.22
CA GLU A 422 -0.62 -2.87 -24.18
C GLU A 422 0.70 -2.47 -23.52
N SER A 423 0.64 -1.77 -22.38
CA SER A 423 1.83 -1.35 -21.62
C SER A 423 2.62 -2.54 -21.09
N ALA A 424 1.95 -3.54 -20.53
CA ALA A 424 2.58 -4.77 -20.05
C ALA A 424 3.25 -5.55 -21.19
N THR A 425 2.60 -5.64 -22.35
CA THR A 425 3.17 -6.28 -23.55
C THR A 425 4.42 -5.55 -24.02
N LYS A 426 4.42 -4.21 -24.03
CA LYS A 426 5.59 -3.40 -24.37
C LYS A 426 6.73 -3.67 -23.37
N TYR A 427 6.44 -3.64 -22.08
CA TYR A 427 7.44 -3.95 -21.04
C TYR A 427 8.02 -5.36 -21.19
N ALA A 428 7.18 -6.35 -21.50
CA ALA A 428 7.62 -7.73 -21.72
C ALA A 428 8.61 -7.84 -22.88
N LYS A 429 8.33 -7.15 -24.00
CA LYS A 429 9.26 -7.11 -25.16
C LYS A 429 10.59 -6.43 -24.82
N GLU A 430 10.55 -5.29 -24.14
CA GLU A 430 11.75 -4.52 -23.76
C GLU A 430 12.64 -5.27 -22.77
N ASN A 431 12.07 -6.17 -21.97
CA ASN A 431 12.79 -6.93 -20.93
C ASN A 431 12.95 -8.42 -21.25
N ASN A 432 12.62 -8.86 -22.48
CA ASN A 432 12.69 -10.27 -22.92
C ASN A 432 11.89 -11.23 -22.00
N ILE A 433 10.73 -10.79 -21.53
CA ILE A 433 9.84 -11.58 -20.66
C ILE A 433 8.82 -12.31 -21.54
N THR A 434 8.70 -13.64 -21.36
CA THR A 434 7.61 -14.42 -21.92
C THR A 434 6.41 -14.38 -20.94
N PRO A 435 5.24 -13.84 -21.34
CA PRO A 435 4.07 -13.82 -20.49
C PRO A 435 3.65 -15.23 -20.07
N ARG A 436 3.22 -15.39 -18.82
CA ARG A 436 2.75 -16.67 -18.29
C ARG A 436 1.41 -17.09 -18.92
N ASP A 437 1.23 -18.41 -19.04
CA ASP A 437 -0.06 -18.98 -19.41
C ASP A 437 -0.87 -19.32 -18.15
N CYS A 438 -1.75 -18.41 -17.75
CA CYS A 438 -2.58 -18.55 -16.56
C CYS A 438 -3.56 -19.74 -16.61
N SER A 439 -3.81 -20.32 -17.77
CA SER A 439 -4.66 -21.51 -17.89
C SER A 439 -4.02 -22.78 -17.31
N LYS A 440 -2.70 -22.76 -17.12
CA LYS A 440 -1.90 -23.89 -16.59
C LYS A 440 -1.54 -23.74 -15.12
N GLU A 441 -1.89 -22.62 -14.50
CA GLU A 441 -1.58 -22.34 -13.10
C GLU A 441 -2.87 -22.45 -12.25
N GLY A 442 -3.19 -23.66 -11.78
CA GLY A 442 -4.34 -23.98 -10.91
C GLY A 442 -3.93 -24.39 -9.50
#